data_e13a70300782e74fd562055131a06fb6
#
_entry.id   e13a70300782e74fd562055131a06fb6
#
_cell.length_a   1.000
_cell.length_b   1.000
_cell.length_c   1.000
_cell.angle_alpha   90.00
_cell.angle_beta   90.00
_cell.angle_gamma   90.00
#
_symmetry.space_group_name_H-M   'P 1'
#
loop_
_entity.id
_entity.type
_entity.pdbx_description
1 polymer ?
#
loop_
_entity_poly.entity_id
_entity_poly.type
_entity_poly.pdbx_seq_one_letter_code
_entity_poly.pdbx_strand_id
1 'polypeptide(L)'
;ENETDIVAEIIYIAANAFSSQSMFPLSNFYLNLSKYLNNNFYAFDTLLAENFYKIGDYSNAKKIYKGLINKGAAFEWYSNKQISRILLKEKKKDKSLKLLKESYDALPNKGVYETFDYAEFLKNNEEFKNSIKYYSEILKKIDNEHPLFPEVTDSRGVSYERTGEWDNAEKDLLSSLEASPNQAYVINYLAYSWIEQGVNIEKSLKMLEKANQLKSNDPYIIDSLGWALFKLKRFEESKEYLQLALRLMPADPIVNDHYGDVLWKNGNKLQARYYWNNVLQLESTEKDLKDKVKEKLVKGL
;
A
#
# COMPACT_ATOMS: atom_id res chain seq x y z
N GLU A 1 -25.48 -31.19 6.35
CA GLU A 1 -24.56 -30.85 7.46
C GLU A 1 -24.79 -31.88 8.56
N ASN A 2 -23.75 -32.58 8.96
CA ASN A 2 -23.79 -33.49 10.07
C ASN A 2 -23.17 -32.84 11.33
N GLU A 3 -23.33 -33.45 12.48
CA GLU A 3 -22.81 -32.92 13.76
C GLU A 3 -21.29 -32.67 13.71
N THR A 4 -20.57 -33.53 12.99
CA THR A 4 -19.11 -33.42 12.82
C THR A 4 -18.71 -32.16 12.03
N ASP A 5 -19.50 -31.78 11.00
CA ASP A 5 -19.25 -30.56 10.22
C ASP A 5 -19.43 -29.31 11.09
N ILE A 6 -20.48 -29.30 11.94
CA ILE A 6 -20.73 -28.20 12.88
C ILE A 6 -19.58 -28.04 13.87
N VAL A 7 -19.10 -29.17 14.43
CA VAL A 7 -17.94 -29.12 15.34
C VAL A 7 -16.69 -28.64 14.63
N ALA A 8 -16.47 -29.06 13.39
CA ALA A 8 -15.34 -28.57 12.58
C ALA A 8 -15.37 -27.04 12.38
N GLU A 9 -16.55 -26.47 12.11
CA GLU A 9 -16.72 -25.03 11.93
C GLU A 9 -16.52 -24.26 13.25
N ILE A 10 -17.00 -24.77 14.39
CA ILE A 10 -16.76 -24.15 15.70
C ILE A 10 -15.25 -24.11 16.00
N ILE A 11 -14.54 -25.22 15.73
CA ILE A 11 -13.07 -25.27 15.89
C ILE A 11 -12.37 -24.29 14.95
N TYR A 12 -12.87 -24.13 13.72
CA TYR A 12 -12.35 -23.14 12.77
C TYR A 12 -12.49 -21.70 13.29
N ILE A 13 -13.61 -21.35 13.93
CA ILE A 13 -13.79 -20.03 14.53
C ILE A 13 -12.70 -19.75 15.57
N ALA A 14 -12.42 -20.75 16.44
CA ALA A 14 -11.33 -20.63 17.41
C ALA A 14 -9.96 -20.51 16.72
N ALA A 15 -9.70 -21.31 15.69
CA ALA A 15 -8.47 -21.24 14.91
C ALA A 15 -8.26 -19.85 14.27
N ASN A 16 -9.34 -19.26 13.73
CA ASN A 16 -9.30 -17.92 13.16
C ASN A 16 -8.99 -16.85 14.22
N ALA A 17 -9.58 -16.95 15.41
CA ALA A 17 -9.27 -16.06 16.53
C ALA A 17 -7.79 -16.16 16.95
N PHE A 18 -7.20 -17.35 16.98
CA PHE A 18 -5.77 -17.52 17.27
C PHE A 18 -4.89 -16.97 16.15
N SER A 19 -5.27 -17.14 14.88
CA SER A 19 -4.55 -16.54 13.74
C SER A 19 -4.53 -15.02 13.82
N SER A 20 -5.67 -14.40 14.16
CA SER A 20 -5.77 -12.94 14.31
C SER A 20 -4.87 -12.36 15.41
N GLN A 21 -4.61 -13.16 16.46
CA GLN A 21 -3.69 -12.84 17.54
C GLN A 21 -2.23 -13.28 17.26
N SER A 22 -1.93 -13.69 16.02
CA SER A 22 -0.60 -14.17 15.61
C SER A 22 -0.13 -15.44 16.34
N MET A 23 -1.04 -16.19 16.95
CA MET A 23 -0.78 -17.48 17.60
C MET A 23 -0.81 -18.62 16.56
N PHE A 24 0.00 -18.51 15.51
CA PHE A 24 -0.07 -19.38 14.33
C PHE A 24 0.10 -20.88 14.61
N PRO A 25 1.02 -21.33 15.49
CA PRO A 25 1.13 -22.77 15.80
C PRO A 25 -0.16 -23.35 16.39
N LEU A 26 -0.81 -22.60 17.28
CA LEU A 26 -2.06 -23.02 17.90
C LEU A 26 -3.21 -22.98 16.89
N SER A 27 -3.30 -21.92 16.08
CA SER A 27 -4.25 -21.85 14.97
C SER A 27 -4.10 -23.05 14.03
N ASN A 28 -2.87 -23.38 13.60
CA ASN A 28 -2.59 -24.48 12.70
C ASN A 28 -2.99 -25.84 13.31
N PHE A 29 -2.81 -26.03 14.62
CA PHE A 29 -3.28 -27.23 15.30
C PHE A 29 -4.81 -27.38 15.19
N TYR A 30 -5.56 -26.33 15.51
CA TYR A 30 -7.02 -26.35 15.42
C TYR A 30 -7.52 -26.46 13.98
N LEU A 31 -6.85 -25.85 13.00
CA LEU A 31 -7.17 -25.99 11.57
C LEU A 31 -7.00 -27.43 11.08
N ASN A 32 -5.93 -28.11 11.50
CA ASN A 32 -5.74 -29.51 11.14
C ASN A 32 -6.80 -30.42 11.79
N LEU A 33 -7.24 -30.11 13.02
CA LEU A 33 -8.33 -30.81 13.67
C LEU A 33 -9.67 -30.57 12.94
N SER A 34 -9.99 -29.33 12.60
CA SER A 34 -11.16 -28.97 11.78
C SER A 34 -11.17 -29.74 10.45
N LYS A 35 -10.03 -29.77 9.78
CA LYS A 35 -9.86 -30.47 8.50
C LYS A 35 -10.01 -31.99 8.66
N TYR A 36 -9.57 -32.56 9.74
CA TYR A 36 -9.77 -33.99 10.04
C TYR A 36 -11.27 -34.34 10.20
N LEU A 37 -12.03 -33.42 10.80
CA LEU A 37 -13.47 -33.60 11.00
C LEU A 37 -14.29 -33.33 9.72
N ASN A 38 -13.89 -32.35 8.92
CA ASN A 38 -14.53 -32.02 7.64
C ASN A 38 -13.47 -31.63 6.60
N ASN A 39 -13.10 -32.55 5.73
CA ASN A 39 -12.08 -32.33 4.70
C ASN A 39 -12.60 -31.68 3.40
N ASN A 40 -13.90 -31.38 3.32
CA ASN A 40 -14.53 -30.75 2.17
C ASN A 40 -14.69 -29.23 2.31
N PHE A 41 -14.38 -28.66 3.47
CA PHE A 41 -14.48 -27.24 3.73
C PHE A 41 -13.12 -26.56 3.52
N TYR A 42 -12.85 -26.11 2.30
CA TYR A 42 -11.54 -25.59 1.87
C TYR A 42 -11.10 -24.27 2.53
N ALA A 43 -11.99 -23.59 3.28
CA ALA A 43 -11.62 -22.41 4.08
C ALA A 43 -10.54 -22.72 5.12
N PHE A 44 -10.52 -23.97 5.65
CA PHE A 44 -9.46 -24.41 6.57
C PHE A 44 -8.08 -24.36 5.91
N ASP A 45 -8.00 -24.82 4.65
CA ASP A 45 -6.76 -24.81 3.88
C ASP A 45 -6.33 -23.38 3.53
N THR A 46 -7.26 -22.48 3.23
CA THR A 46 -6.91 -21.08 2.93
C THR A 46 -6.28 -20.40 4.13
N LEU A 47 -6.87 -20.52 5.32
CA LEU A 47 -6.33 -19.93 6.55
C LEU A 47 -5.01 -20.60 6.98
N LEU A 48 -4.90 -21.93 6.83
CA LEU A 48 -3.66 -22.66 7.12
C LEU A 48 -2.50 -22.18 6.22
N ALA A 49 -2.76 -22.00 4.92
CA ALA A 49 -1.77 -21.48 3.98
C ALA A 49 -1.39 -20.02 4.30
N GLU A 50 -2.36 -19.19 4.70
CA GLU A 50 -2.09 -17.82 5.16
C GLU A 50 -1.21 -17.79 6.41
N ASN A 51 -1.47 -18.66 7.39
CA ASN A 51 -0.63 -18.77 8.59
C ASN A 51 0.82 -19.11 8.21
N PHE A 52 1.02 -20.11 7.32
CA PHE A 52 2.35 -20.44 6.83
C PHE A 52 3.01 -19.28 6.11
N TYR A 53 2.26 -18.52 5.29
CA TYR A 53 2.77 -17.31 4.65
C TYR A 53 3.23 -16.28 5.67
N LYS A 54 2.44 -16.01 6.72
CA LYS A 54 2.75 -15.01 7.75
C LYS A 54 4.01 -15.33 8.56
N ILE A 55 4.29 -16.61 8.80
CA ILE A 55 5.53 -17.05 9.48
C ILE A 55 6.73 -17.21 8.54
N GLY A 56 6.55 -16.91 7.23
CA GLY A 56 7.62 -17.04 6.23
C GLY A 56 7.83 -18.44 5.67
N ASP A 57 7.03 -19.43 6.04
CA ASP A 57 7.09 -20.78 5.47
C ASP A 57 6.37 -20.84 4.12
N TYR A 58 7.01 -20.20 3.13
CA TYR A 58 6.49 -20.11 1.78
C TYR A 58 6.39 -21.45 1.07
N SER A 59 7.16 -22.45 1.49
CA SER A 59 7.13 -23.80 0.91
C SER A 59 5.80 -24.47 1.22
N ASN A 60 5.43 -24.54 2.50
CA ASN A 60 4.17 -25.14 2.93
C ASN A 60 2.95 -24.34 2.46
N ALA A 61 3.01 -22.98 2.52
CA ALA A 61 1.97 -22.13 1.97
C ALA A 61 1.69 -22.44 0.49
N LYS A 62 2.73 -22.47 -0.36
CA LYS A 62 2.58 -22.82 -1.79
C LYS A 62 2.04 -24.22 -2.03
N LYS A 63 2.46 -25.20 -1.22
CA LYS A 63 1.96 -26.58 -1.34
C LYS A 63 0.44 -26.64 -1.14
N ILE A 64 -0.06 -25.94 -0.13
CA ILE A 64 -1.50 -25.91 0.18
C ILE A 64 -2.26 -25.14 -0.91
N TYR A 65 -1.80 -23.94 -1.30
CA TYR A 65 -2.43 -23.17 -2.38
C TYR A 65 -2.51 -23.97 -3.68
N LYS A 66 -1.45 -24.70 -4.06
CA LYS A 66 -1.47 -25.58 -5.24
C LYS A 66 -2.54 -26.69 -5.13
N GLY A 67 -2.80 -27.21 -3.93
CA GLY A 67 -3.87 -28.19 -3.69
C GLY A 67 -5.27 -27.61 -3.88
N LEU A 68 -5.44 -26.28 -3.79
CA LEU A 68 -6.72 -25.61 -3.97
C LEU A 68 -7.02 -25.23 -5.43
N ILE A 69 -6.03 -25.19 -6.33
CA ILE A 69 -6.21 -24.77 -7.74
C ILE A 69 -7.32 -25.56 -8.45
N ASN A 70 -7.42 -26.86 -8.23
CA ASN A 70 -8.43 -27.73 -8.89
C ASN A 70 -9.78 -27.79 -8.15
N LYS A 71 -10.05 -26.87 -7.22
CA LYS A 71 -11.27 -26.86 -6.40
C LYS A 71 -12.34 -25.88 -6.90
N GLY A 72 -12.14 -25.28 -8.07
CA GLY A 72 -13.04 -24.34 -8.70
C GLY A 72 -12.35 -23.00 -9.05
N ALA A 73 -12.92 -22.27 -10.01
CA ALA A 73 -12.31 -21.05 -10.56
C ALA A 73 -11.98 -19.99 -9.48
N ALA A 74 -12.83 -19.83 -8.47
CA ALA A 74 -12.59 -18.89 -7.38
C ALA A 74 -11.37 -19.28 -6.52
N PHE A 75 -11.23 -20.58 -6.21
CA PHE A 75 -10.06 -21.08 -5.47
C PHE A 75 -8.80 -21.04 -6.32
N GLU A 76 -8.89 -21.28 -7.61
CA GLU A 76 -7.79 -21.18 -8.55
C GLU A 76 -7.27 -19.74 -8.62
N TRP A 77 -8.17 -18.76 -8.84
CA TRP A 77 -7.82 -17.33 -8.84
C TRP A 77 -7.16 -16.91 -7.52
N TYR A 78 -7.83 -17.21 -6.40
CA TYR A 78 -7.30 -16.89 -5.08
C TYR A 78 -5.90 -17.49 -4.85
N SER A 79 -5.74 -18.78 -5.14
CA SER A 79 -4.48 -19.50 -4.93
C SER A 79 -3.34 -18.95 -5.79
N ASN A 80 -3.59 -18.68 -7.07
CA ASN A 80 -2.59 -18.11 -7.97
C ASN A 80 -2.22 -16.68 -7.56
N LYS A 81 -3.17 -15.88 -7.05
CA LYS A 81 -2.90 -14.58 -6.46
C LYS A 81 -1.94 -14.70 -5.25
N GLN A 82 -2.17 -15.64 -4.34
CA GLN A 82 -1.30 -15.85 -3.18
C GLN A 82 0.06 -16.42 -3.58
N ILE A 83 0.12 -17.37 -4.52
CA ILE A 83 1.40 -17.90 -5.03
C ILE A 83 2.20 -16.78 -5.70
N SER A 84 1.55 -15.87 -6.45
CA SER A 84 2.21 -14.71 -7.05
C SER A 84 2.82 -13.79 -5.99
N ARG A 85 2.11 -13.53 -4.88
CA ARG A 85 2.66 -12.76 -3.73
C ARG A 85 3.90 -13.45 -3.13
N ILE A 86 3.88 -14.78 -3.00
CA ILE A 86 5.05 -15.54 -2.52
C ILE A 86 6.22 -15.41 -3.50
N LEU A 87 5.96 -15.52 -4.81
CA LEU A 87 7.01 -15.35 -5.83
C LEU A 87 7.68 -13.98 -5.76
N LEU A 88 6.94 -12.91 -5.43
CA LEU A 88 7.51 -11.59 -5.19
C LEU A 88 8.44 -11.59 -3.97
N LYS A 89 8.02 -12.22 -2.86
CA LYS A 89 8.90 -12.38 -1.67
C LYS A 89 10.17 -13.18 -1.98
N GLU A 90 10.09 -14.12 -2.91
CA GLU A 90 11.23 -14.88 -3.42
C GLU A 90 12.06 -14.11 -4.48
N LYS A 91 11.76 -12.82 -4.73
CA LYS A 91 12.41 -11.97 -5.75
C LYS A 91 12.27 -12.50 -7.18
N LYS A 92 11.17 -13.19 -7.49
CA LYS A 92 10.85 -13.78 -8.81
C LYS A 92 9.74 -12.99 -9.51
N LYS A 93 9.93 -11.66 -9.68
CA LYS A 93 8.91 -10.73 -10.20
C LYS A 93 8.32 -11.20 -11.53
N ASP A 94 9.15 -11.55 -12.52
CA ASP A 94 8.67 -11.95 -13.86
C ASP A 94 7.77 -13.19 -13.81
N LYS A 95 8.14 -14.19 -12.98
CA LYS A 95 7.31 -15.39 -12.80
C LYS A 95 6.00 -15.07 -12.12
N SER A 96 6.00 -14.14 -11.19
CA SER A 96 4.82 -13.67 -10.48
C SER A 96 3.85 -12.97 -11.43
N LEU A 97 4.34 -12.01 -12.21
CA LEU A 97 3.56 -11.27 -13.21
C LEU A 97 2.96 -12.22 -14.26
N LYS A 98 3.77 -13.15 -14.77
CA LYS A 98 3.31 -14.16 -15.76
C LYS A 98 2.21 -15.04 -15.18
N LEU A 99 2.42 -15.61 -14.00
CA LEU A 99 1.45 -16.50 -13.35
C LEU A 99 0.09 -15.80 -13.15
N LEU A 100 0.11 -14.57 -12.61
CA LEU A 100 -1.15 -13.90 -12.33
C LEU A 100 -1.86 -13.43 -13.60
N LYS A 101 -1.07 -13.04 -14.63
CA LYS A 101 -1.63 -12.73 -15.95
C LYS A 101 -2.33 -13.94 -16.55
N GLU A 102 -1.68 -15.09 -16.60
CA GLU A 102 -2.24 -16.33 -17.14
C GLU A 102 -3.51 -16.73 -16.38
N SER A 103 -3.48 -16.61 -15.06
CA SER A 103 -4.62 -16.91 -14.20
C SER A 103 -5.81 -15.94 -14.46
N TYR A 104 -5.52 -14.64 -14.60
CA TYR A 104 -6.54 -13.65 -14.93
C TYR A 104 -7.15 -13.88 -16.33
N ASP A 105 -6.30 -14.19 -17.32
CA ASP A 105 -6.74 -14.46 -18.69
C ASP A 105 -7.64 -15.71 -18.78
N ALA A 106 -7.39 -16.69 -17.92
CA ALA A 106 -8.15 -17.95 -17.84
C ALA A 106 -9.50 -17.83 -17.11
N LEU A 107 -9.76 -16.72 -16.41
CA LEU A 107 -11.04 -16.52 -15.72
C LEU A 107 -12.21 -16.56 -16.72
N PRO A 108 -13.23 -17.41 -16.50
CA PRO A 108 -14.38 -17.52 -17.40
C PRO A 108 -15.22 -16.23 -17.42
N ASN A 109 -15.35 -15.58 -16.26
CA ASN A 109 -16.02 -14.29 -16.11
C ASN A 109 -15.08 -13.35 -15.34
N LYS A 110 -14.69 -12.26 -16.00
CA LYS A 110 -13.88 -11.21 -15.40
C LYS A 110 -14.79 -10.17 -14.76
N GLY A 111 -15.09 -10.37 -13.48
CA GLY A 111 -15.88 -9.43 -12.68
C GLY A 111 -15.08 -8.15 -12.36
N VAL A 112 -15.77 -7.19 -11.78
CA VAL A 112 -15.17 -5.91 -11.35
C VAL A 112 -14.11 -6.15 -10.28
N TYR A 113 -14.38 -7.01 -9.31
CA TYR A 113 -13.47 -7.31 -8.19
C TYR A 113 -12.21 -8.05 -8.63
N GLU A 114 -12.32 -9.07 -9.50
CA GLU A 114 -11.16 -9.79 -10.03
C GLU A 114 -10.29 -8.87 -10.90
N THR A 115 -10.94 -7.99 -11.69
CA THR A 115 -10.22 -6.98 -12.50
C THR A 115 -9.52 -5.96 -11.60
N PHE A 116 -10.15 -5.56 -10.51
CA PHE A 116 -9.55 -4.65 -9.53
C PHE A 116 -8.35 -5.29 -8.81
N ASP A 117 -8.50 -6.51 -8.30
CA ASP A 117 -7.40 -7.28 -7.71
C ASP A 117 -6.19 -7.37 -8.65
N TYR A 118 -6.44 -7.61 -9.93
CA TYR A 118 -5.37 -7.71 -10.93
C TYR A 118 -4.72 -6.35 -11.22
N ALA A 119 -5.51 -5.29 -11.34
CA ALA A 119 -5.02 -3.93 -11.53
C ALA A 119 -4.17 -3.45 -10.34
N GLU A 120 -4.62 -3.72 -9.11
CA GLU A 120 -3.86 -3.44 -7.87
C GLU A 120 -2.54 -4.21 -7.83
N PHE A 121 -2.56 -5.48 -8.23
CA PHE A 121 -1.33 -6.25 -8.33
C PHE A 121 -0.34 -5.63 -9.31
N LEU A 122 -0.81 -5.18 -10.47
CA LEU A 122 0.02 -4.51 -11.48
C LEU A 122 0.58 -3.19 -10.95
N LYS A 123 -0.27 -2.33 -10.35
CA LYS A 123 0.15 -1.06 -9.74
C LYS A 123 1.24 -1.27 -8.69
N ASN A 124 1.03 -2.23 -7.77
CA ASN A 124 1.97 -2.53 -6.69
C ASN A 124 3.30 -3.14 -7.18
N ASN A 125 3.36 -3.55 -8.45
CA ASN A 125 4.58 -4.02 -9.11
C ASN A 125 5.13 -3.02 -10.14
N GLU A 126 4.68 -1.75 -10.09
CA GLU A 126 5.14 -0.66 -10.95
C GLU A 126 4.75 -0.83 -12.44
N GLU A 127 3.82 -1.73 -12.74
CA GLU A 127 3.24 -1.92 -14.06
C GLU A 127 2.11 -0.89 -14.32
N PHE A 128 2.41 0.40 -14.10
CA PHE A 128 1.43 1.47 -14.05
C PHE A 128 0.60 1.62 -15.33
N LYS A 129 1.22 1.55 -16.51
CA LYS A 129 0.50 1.63 -17.79
C LYS A 129 -0.52 0.51 -17.95
N ASN A 130 -0.16 -0.69 -17.51
CA ASN A 130 -1.05 -1.84 -17.55
C ASN A 130 -2.17 -1.68 -16.50
N SER A 131 -1.88 -1.22 -15.29
CA SER A 131 -2.89 -1.00 -14.25
C SER A 131 -3.93 0.04 -14.67
N ILE A 132 -3.53 1.16 -15.29
CA ILE A 132 -4.42 2.19 -15.84
C ILE A 132 -5.44 1.58 -16.81
N LYS A 133 -4.99 0.67 -17.69
CA LYS A 133 -5.89 -0.02 -18.62
C LYS A 133 -7.01 -0.74 -17.88
N TYR A 134 -6.68 -1.56 -16.88
CA TYR A 134 -7.67 -2.38 -16.17
C TYR A 134 -8.56 -1.54 -15.25
N TYR A 135 -8.05 -0.50 -14.58
CA TYR A 135 -8.89 0.45 -13.87
C TYR A 135 -9.88 1.16 -14.81
N SER A 136 -9.43 1.52 -16.01
CA SER A 136 -10.30 2.14 -17.01
C SER A 136 -11.37 1.18 -17.54
N GLU A 137 -11.10 -0.11 -17.62
CA GLU A 137 -12.09 -1.15 -17.92
C GLU A 137 -13.14 -1.28 -16.81
N ILE A 138 -12.73 -1.16 -15.54
CA ILE A 138 -13.64 -1.15 -14.39
C ILE A 138 -14.58 0.07 -14.46
N LEU A 139 -14.02 1.27 -14.64
CA LEU A 139 -14.78 2.53 -14.65
C LEU A 139 -15.75 2.66 -15.84
N LYS A 140 -15.67 1.78 -16.84
CA LYS A 140 -16.71 1.63 -17.87
C LYS A 140 -17.90 0.79 -17.42
N LYS A 141 -17.77 0.03 -16.34
CA LYS A 141 -18.76 -0.93 -15.84
C LYS A 141 -19.45 -0.48 -14.56
N ILE A 142 -18.88 0.51 -13.85
CA ILE A 142 -19.39 1.02 -12.58
C ILE A 142 -19.65 2.53 -12.70
N ASP A 143 -20.56 3.03 -11.90
CA ASP A 143 -20.85 4.45 -11.72
C ASP A 143 -20.18 4.99 -10.44
N ASN A 144 -20.37 6.27 -10.15
CA ASN A 144 -19.80 6.95 -9.01
C ASN A 144 -20.43 6.55 -7.65
N GLU A 145 -21.56 5.85 -7.66
CA GLU A 145 -22.23 5.32 -6.45
C GLU A 145 -21.69 3.92 -6.07
N HIS A 146 -20.99 3.27 -6.98
CA HIS A 146 -20.44 1.95 -6.72
C HIS A 146 -19.36 1.98 -5.62
N PRO A 147 -19.39 1.06 -4.63
CA PRO A 147 -18.46 1.06 -3.50
C PRO A 147 -16.96 1.08 -3.87
N LEU A 148 -16.59 0.49 -4.99
CA LEU A 148 -15.21 0.49 -5.48
C LEU A 148 -14.81 1.76 -6.25
N PHE A 149 -15.74 2.65 -6.60
CA PHE A 149 -15.43 3.81 -7.43
C PHE A 149 -14.33 4.71 -6.84
N PRO A 150 -14.38 5.08 -5.53
CA PRO A 150 -13.34 5.91 -4.94
C PRO A 150 -11.96 5.24 -4.99
N GLU A 151 -11.90 3.94 -4.71
CA GLU A 151 -10.65 3.19 -4.64
C GLU A 151 -10.04 2.95 -6.04
N VAL A 152 -10.88 2.71 -7.05
CA VAL A 152 -10.45 2.55 -8.45
C VAL A 152 -9.94 3.87 -9.02
N THR A 153 -10.63 5.00 -8.75
CA THR A 153 -10.21 6.32 -9.22
C THR A 153 -8.95 6.79 -8.52
N ASP A 154 -8.81 6.59 -7.21
CA ASP A 154 -7.57 6.87 -6.48
C ASP A 154 -6.40 6.06 -7.06
N SER A 155 -6.54 4.75 -7.16
CA SER A 155 -5.47 3.87 -7.64
C SER A 155 -5.07 4.16 -9.10
N ARG A 156 -6.04 4.54 -9.96
CA ARG A 156 -5.74 4.98 -11.32
C ARG A 156 -5.05 6.34 -11.33
N GLY A 157 -5.49 7.26 -10.49
CA GLY A 157 -4.86 8.57 -10.32
C GLY A 157 -3.39 8.46 -9.92
N VAL A 158 -3.08 7.61 -8.92
CA VAL A 158 -1.69 7.31 -8.55
C VAL A 158 -0.91 6.73 -9.74
N SER A 159 -1.52 5.82 -10.50
CA SER A 159 -0.86 5.22 -11.66
C SER A 159 -0.60 6.24 -12.78
N TYR A 160 -1.51 7.19 -13.01
CA TYR A 160 -1.31 8.30 -13.95
C TYR A 160 -0.18 9.24 -13.50
N GLU A 161 -0.12 9.58 -12.21
CA GLU A 161 0.99 10.40 -11.69
C GLU A 161 2.34 9.71 -11.94
N ARG A 162 2.44 8.42 -11.63
CA ARG A 162 3.65 7.62 -11.84
C ARG A 162 4.05 7.48 -13.33
N THR A 163 3.12 7.69 -14.25
CA THR A 163 3.40 7.72 -15.71
C THR A 163 3.62 9.13 -16.25
N GLY A 164 3.56 10.16 -15.41
CA GLY A 164 3.74 11.57 -15.79
C GLY A 164 2.49 12.22 -16.37
N GLU A 165 1.33 11.61 -16.23
CA GLU A 165 0.04 12.09 -16.76
C GLU A 165 -0.73 12.86 -15.68
N TRP A 166 -0.19 13.97 -15.20
CA TRP A 166 -0.70 14.70 -14.04
C TRP A 166 -2.16 15.15 -14.18
N ASP A 167 -2.56 15.70 -15.32
CA ASP A 167 -3.93 16.20 -15.51
C ASP A 167 -4.98 15.08 -15.31
N ASN A 168 -4.66 13.86 -15.76
CA ASN A 168 -5.49 12.68 -15.54
C ASN A 168 -5.45 12.23 -14.08
N ALA A 169 -4.28 12.29 -13.45
CA ALA A 169 -4.09 11.95 -12.04
C ALA A 169 -4.91 12.85 -11.12
N GLU A 170 -4.79 14.16 -11.29
CA GLU A 170 -5.51 15.15 -10.49
C GLU A 170 -7.03 14.98 -10.62
N LYS A 171 -7.53 14.79 -11.85
CA LYS A 171 -8.95 14.54 -12.11
C LYS A 171 -9.46 13.30 -11.37
N ASP A 172 -8.72 12.20 -11.43
CA ASP A 172 -9.11 10.96 -10.78
C ASP A 172 -9.08 11.07 -9.25
N LEU A 173 -8.03 11.68 -8.69
CA LEU A 173 -7.92 11.91 -7.24
C LEU A 173 -9.05 12.82 -6.72
N LEU A 174 -9.40 13.86 -7.45
CA LEU A 174 -10.53 14.73 -7.11
C LEU A 174 -11.86 13.98 -7.19
N SER A 175 -12.08 13.15 -8.22
CA SER A 175 -13.28 12.32 -8.35
C SER A 175 -13.40 11.31 -7.21
N SER A 176 -12.28 10.72 -6.77
CA SER A 176 -12.23 9.84 -5.59
C SER A 176 -12.68 10.58 -4.33
N LEU A 177 -12.16 11.81 -4.11
CA LEU A 177 -12.49 12.63 -2.95
C LEU A 177 -13.92 13.19 -3.00
N GLU A 178 -14.50 13.41 -4.18
CA GLU A 178 -15.90 13.78 -4.35
C GLU A 178 -16.82 12.64 -3.91
N ALA A 179 -16.54 11.43 -4.34
CA ALA A 179 -17.31 10.24 -3.95
C ALA A 179 -17.08 9.81 -2.49
N SER A 180 -15.89 10.02 -1.95
CA SER A 180 -15.53 9.68 -0.56
C SER A 180 -14.61 10.75 0.05
N PRO A 181 -15.19 11.79 0.72
CA PRO A 181 -14.44 12.99 1.13
C PRO A 181 -13.47 12.83 2.31
N ASN A 182 -13.50 11.69 3.00
CA ASN A 182 -12.74 11.48 4.24
C ASN A 182 -11.62 10.44 4.08
N GLN A 183 -11.04 10.33 2.91
CA GLN A 183 -9.90 9.45 2.60
C GLN A 183 -8.58 10.18 2.93
N ALA A 184 -8.11 10.06 4.16
CA ALA A 184 -6.93 10.79 4.65
C ALA A 184 -5.70 10.63 3.74
N TYR A 185 -5.44 9.44 3.21
CA TYR A 185 -4.29 9.19 2.34
C TYR A 185 -4.46 9.80 0.94
N VAL A 186 -5.66 9.78 0.37
CA VAL A 186 -5.92 10.42 -0.94
C VAL A 186 -5.79 11.95 -0.82
N ILE A 187 -6.32 12.51 0.28
CA ILE A 187 -6.15 13.93 0.61
C ILE A 187 -4.67 14.28 0.70
N ASN A 188 -3.90 13.49 1.46
CA ASN A 188 -2.47 13.68 1.62
C ASN A 188 -1.73 13.60 0.28
N TYR A 189 -2.02 12.58 -0.52
CA TYR A 189 -1.36 12.36 -1.81
C TYR A 189 -1.58 13.52 -2.77
N LEU A 190 -2.83 13.96 -2.95
CA LEU A 190 -3.16 15.09 -3.82
C LEU A 190 -2.52 16.39 -3.33
N ALA A 191 -2.64 16.67 -2.02
CA ALA A 191 -2.08 17.88 -1.42
C ALA A 191 -0.55 17.93 -1.54
N TYR A 192 0.13 16.83 -1.25
CA TYR A 192 1.59 16.72 -1.39
C TYR A 192 2.03 16.90 -2.85
N SER A 193 1.32 16.29 -3.80
CA SER A 193 1.63 16.44 -5.23
C SER A 193 1.49 17.91 -5.69
N TRP A 194 0.48 18.65 -5.22
CA TRP A 194 0.35 20.07 -5.48
C TRP A 194 1.50 20.89 -4.87
N ILE A 195 1.91 20.54 -3.65
CA ILE A 195 3.03 21.21 -2.97
C ILE A 195 4.34 21.03 -3.75
N GLU A 196 4.62 19.83 -4.22
CA GLU A 196 5.83 19.55 -5.01
C GLU A 196 5.84 20.32 -6.35
N GLN A 197 4.68 20.49 -6.95
CA GLN A 197 4.53 21.29 -8.17
C GLN A 197 4.50 22.81 -7.92
N GLY A 198 4.46 23.23 -6.65
CA GLY A 198 4.39 24.64 -6.28
C GLY A 198 3.03 25.30 -6.53
N VAL A 199 1.96 24.51 -6.69
CA VAL A 199 0.59 24.99 -6.92
C VAL A 199 -0.30 24.74 -5.72
N ASN A 200 -1.35 25.54 -5.56
CA ASN A 200 -2.40 25.36 -4.53
C ASN A 200 -1.88 25.17 -3.07
N ILE A 201 -0.70 25.71 -2.72
CA ILE A 201 -0.02 25.37 -1.45
C ILE A 201 -0.89 25.69 -0.21
N GLU A 202 -1.58 26.85 -0.19
CA GLU A 202 -2.47 27.19 0.93
C GLU A 202 -3.69 26.26 1.02
N LYS A 203 -4.24 25.84 -0.12
CA LYS A 203 -5.33 24.85 -0.16
C LYS A 203 -4.82 23.49 0.31
N SER A 204 -3.61 23.10 -0.12
CA SER A 204 -2.96 21.87 0.32
C SER A 204 -2.74 21.85 1.82
N LEU A 205 -2.32 22.95 2.44
CA LEU A 205 -2.16 23.05 3.88
C LEU A 205 -3.48 22.73 4.61
N LYS A 206 -4.60 23.35 4.20
CA LYS A 206 -5.92 23.08 4.79
C LYS A 206 -6.37 21.62 4.59
N MET A 207 -6.05 21.04 3.44
CA MET A 207 -6.35 19.63 3.17
C MET A 207 -5.53 18.71 4.06
N LEU A 208 -4.25 19.00 4.27
CA LEU A 208 -3.39 18.23 5.16
C LEU A 208 -3.77 18.35 6.64
N GLU A 209 -4.21 19.53 7.07
CA GLU A 209 -4.81 19.71 8.41
C GLU A 209 -6.03 18.79 8.59
N LYS A 210 -6.93 18.72 7.59
CA LYS A 210 -8.05 17.78 7.58
C LYS A 210 -7.57 16.32 7.60
N ALA A 211 -6.59 15.95 6.78
CA ALA A 211 -6.03 14.60 6.76
C ALA A 211 -5.46 14.20 8.13
N ASN A 212 -4.75 15.12 8.79
CA ASN A 212 -4.19 14.91 10.12
C ASN A 212 -5.26 14.78 11.22
N GLN A 213 -6.41 15.46 11.06
CA GLN A 213 -7.56 15.27 11.95
C GLN A 213 -8.22 13.89 11.76
N LEU A 214 -8.31 13.42 10.51
CA LEU A 214 -8.85 12.09 10.18
C LEU A 214 -7.94 10.96 10.63
N LYS A 215 -6.63 11.17 10.61
CA LYS A 215 -5.61 10.17 10.93
C LYS A 215 -4.44 10.81 11.70
N SER A 216 -4.71 11.09 12.96
CA SER A 216 -3.72 11.68 13.86
C SER A 216 -2.52 10.74 14.08
N ASN A 217 -1.33 11.33 14.21
CA ASN A 217 -0.05 10.62 14.38
C ASN A 217 0.38 9.75 13.20
N ASP A 218 -0.20 9.95 12.00
CA ASP A 218 0.32 9.35 10.79
C ASP A 218 1.57 10.13 10.33
N PRO A 219 2.75 9.52 10.32
CA PRO A 219 4.00 10.22 10.07
C PRO A 219 4.11 10.79 8.64
N TYR A 220 3.49 10.16 7.64
CA TYR A 220 3.49 10.65 6.26
C TYR A 220 2.65 11.92 6.11
N ILE A 221 1.51 11.98 6.80
CA ILE A 221 0.65 13.17 6.81
C ILE A 221 1.31 14.30 7.57
N ILE A 222 1.97 14.01 8.69
CA ILE A 222 2.70 15.00 9.49
C ILE A 222 3.88 15.57 8.71
N ASP A 223 4.63 14.75 7.98
CA ASP A 223 5.72 15.20 7.11
C ASP A 223 5.19 16.14 6.02
N SER A 224 4.14 15.72 5.30
CA SER A 224 3.51 16.54 4.26
C SER A 224 3.01 17.89 4.79
N LEU A 225 2.45 17.90 6.01
CA LEU A 225 1.99 19.12 6.68
C LEU A 225 3.18 20.05 6.99
N GLY A 226 4.25 19.50 7.56
CA GLY A 226 5.49 20.22 7.80
C GLY A 226 6.11 20.77 6.51
N TRP A 227 6.06 19.99 5.44
CA TRP A 227 6.56 20.41 4.14
C TRP A 227 5.73 21.54 3.49
N ALA A 228 4.39 21.48 3.62
CA ALA A 228 3.53 22.59 3.21
C ALA A 228 3.88 23.90 3.92
N LEU A 229 4.09 23.85 5.22
CA LEU A 229 4.52 25.02 6.02
C LEU A 229 5.90 25.53 5.60
N PHE A 230 6.83 24.62 5.26
CA PHE A 230 8.14 24.99 4.72
C PHE A 230 8.02 25.77 3.39
N LYS A 231 7.20 25.30 2.46
CA LYS A 231 6.95 25.98 1.18
C LYS A 231 6.29 27.35 1.37
N LEU A 232 5.48 27.51 2.41
CA LEU A 232 4.89 28.78 2.84
C LEU A 232 5.86 29.68 3.66
N LYS A 233 7.12 29.26 3.82
CA LYS A 233 8.17 29.94 4.61
C LYS A 233 7.84 30.10 6.10
N ARG A 234 6.91 29.31 6.63
CA ARG A 234 6.56 29.22 8.06
C ARG A 234 7.52 28.23 8.75
N PHE A 235 8.81 28.59 8.78
CA PHE A 235 9.90 27.66 9.10
C PHE A 235 9.86 27.13 10.53
N GLU A 236 9.50 27.95 11.53
CA GLU A 236 9.42 27.49 12.92
C GLU A 236 8.31 26.44 13.10
N GLU A 237 7.12 26.71 12.57
CA GLU A 237 6.02 25.74 12.63
C GLU A 237 6.33 24.47 11.84
N SER A 238 6.92 24.63 10.64
CA SER A 238 7.39 23.51 9.84
C SER A 238 8.36 22.59 10.61
N LYS A 239 9.30 23.19 11.34
CA LYS A 239 10.28 22.45 12.15
C LYS A 239 9.62 21.57 13.21
N GLU A 240 8.55 22.04 13.86
CA GLU A 240 7.84 21.26 14.89
C GLU A 240 7.22 20.00 14.27
N TYR A 241 6.51 20.13 13.13
CA TYR A 241 5.89 19.01 12.43
C TYR A 241 6.93 18.03 11.86
N LEU A 242 7.96 18.54 11.17
CA LEU A 242 9.01 17.70 10.59
C LEU A 242 9.83 16.98 11.67
N GLN A 243 10.06 17.60 12.83
CA GLN A 243 10.69 16.96 13.97
C GLN A 243 9.83 15.82 14.53
N LEU A 244 8.50 16.00 14.55
CA LEU A 244 7.57 14.94 14.95
C LEU A 244 7.58 13.78 13.96
N ALA A 245 7.50 14.08 12.64
CA ALA A 245 7.60 13.06 11.59
C ALA A 245 8.90 12.26 11.71
N LEU A 246 10.04 12.94 11.90
CA LEU A 246 11.34 12.31 12.08
C LEU A 246 11.39 11.38 13.31
N ARG A 247 10.76 11.76 14.43
CA ARG A 247 10.68 10.88 15.62
C ARG A 247 9.90 9.61 15.34
N LEU A 248 8.88 9.68 14.48
CA LEU A 248 8.03 8.55 14.11
C LEU A 248 8.66 7.69 13.01
N MET A 249 9.43 8.30 12.11
CA MET A 249 10.11 7.64 10.99
C MET A 249 11.59 8.06 10.90
N PRO A 250 12.45 7.69 11.85
CA PRO A 250 13.84 8.15 11.88
C PRO A 250 14.70 7.63 10.72
N ALA A 251 14.30 6.55 10.08
CA ALA A 251 15.01 5.92 8.95
C ALA A 251 14.38 6.22 7.59
N ASP A 252 13.45 7.18 7.49
CA ASP A 252 12.89 7.60 6.21
C ASP A 252 13.78 8.68 5.56
N PRO A 253 14.24 8.46 4.29
CA PRO A 253 15.13 9.42 3.63
C PRO A 253 14.49 10.78 3.34
N ILE A 254 13.20 10.82 2.96
CA ILE A 254 12.47 12.04 2.63
C ILE A 254 12.31 12.90 3.89
N VAL A 255 11.88 12.28 4.99
CA VAL A 255 11.70 12.97 6.27
C VAL A 255 13.02 13.56 6.79
N ASN A 256 14.14 12.81 6.66
CA ASN A 256 15.46 13.33 7.02
C ASN A 256 15.87 14.51 6.13
N ASP A 257 15.59 14.48 4.83
CA ASP A 257 15.87 15.56 3.90
C ASP A 257 15.05 16.80 4.25
N HIS A 258 13.74 16.68 4.39
CA HIS A 258 12.84 17.77 4.76
C HIS A 258 13.22 18.41 6.10
N TYR A 259 13.58 17.59 7.11
CA TYR A 259 14.02 18.12 8.39
C TYR A 259 15.37 18.84 8.28
N GLY A 260 16.28 18.33 7.48
CA GLY A 260 17.54 19.03 7.14
C GLY A 260 17.29 20.40 6.50
N ASP A 261 16.35 20.46 5.54
CA ASP A 261 15.99 21.69 4.85
C ASP A 261 15.44 22.76 5.79
N VAL A 262 14.52 22.40 6.66
CA VAL A 262 13.95 23.36 7.62
C VAL A 262 14.97 23.83 8.67
N LEU A 263 15.84 22.95 9.13
CA LEU A 263 16.94 23.32 10.02
C LEU A 263 17.88 24.33 9.35
N TRP A 264 18.19 24.14 8.08
CA TRP A 264 19.03 25.08 7.32
C TRP A 264 18.40 26.47 7.24
N LYS A 265 17.09 26.55 6.91
CA LYS A 265 16.37 27.82 6.85
C LYS A 265 16.24 28.51 8.20
N ASN A 266 16.21 27.74 9.31
CA ASN A 266 16.22 28.25 10.68
C ASN A 266 17.64 28.55 11.21
N GLY A 267 18.66 28.52 10.36
CA GLY A 267 20.04 28.87 10.73
C GLY A 267 20.86 27.74 11.39
N ASN A 268 20.26 26.59 11.66
CA ASN A 268 20.89 25.43 12.31
C ASN A 268 21.70 24.59 11.28
N LYS A 269 22.64 25.23 10.60
CA LYS A 269 23.35 24.69 9.43
C LYS A 269 24.15 23.41 9.71
N LEU A 270 24.72 23.26 10.90
CA LEU A 270 25.49 22.07 11.28
C LEU A 270 24.56 20.86 11.44
N GLN A 271 23.43 21.05 12.12
CA GLN A 271 22.44 20.00 12.28
C GLN A 271 21.78 19.63 10.96
N ALA A 272 21.50 20.60 10.08
CA ALA A 272 21.00 20.35 8.73
C ALA A 272 21.92 19.39 7.95
N ARG A 273 23.24 19.67 7.97
CA ARG A 273 24.22 18.79 7.32
C ARG A 273 24.27 17.39 7.94
N TYR A 274 24.03 17.25 9.22
CA TYR A 274 23.95 15.95 9.88
C TYR A 274 22.81 15.11 9.31
N TYR A 275 21.59 15.68 9.19
CA TYR A 275 20.44 14.96 8.65
C TYR A 275 20.57 14.68 7.16
N TRP A 276 21.10 15.59 6.37
CA TRP A 276 21.42 15.33 4.97
C TRP A 276 22.47 14.21 4.79
N ASN A 277 23.47 14.13 5.69
CA ASN A 277 24.38 12.98 5.68
C ASN A 277 23.69 11.67 6.05
N ASN A 278 22.72 11.69 6.97
CA ASN A 278 21.92 10.49 7.27
C ASN A 278 21.20 9.97 6.02
N VAL A 279 20.61 10.85 5.21
CA VAL A 279 19.97 10.45 3.93
C VAL A 279 20.93 9.63 3.07
N LEU A 280 22.20 10.00 2.98
CA LEU A 280 23.19 9.28 2.17
C LEU A 280 23.54 7.90 2.72
N GLN A 281 23.36 7.67 4.03
CA GLN A 281 23.67 6.42 4.72
C GLN A 281 22.49 5.42 4.69
N LEU A 282 21.25 5.90 4.45
CA LEU A 282 20.08 5.05 4.43
C LEU A 282 20.05 4.21 3.15
N GLU A 283 19.90 2.89 3.30
CA GLU A 283 19.87 1.95 2.16
C GLU A 283 18.69 2.21 1.22
N SER A 284 17.56 2.65 1.76
CA SER A 284 16.32 2.94 1.03
C SER A 284 16.36 4.22 0.19
N THR A 285 17.44 5.02 0.29
CA THR A 285 17.53 6.30 -0.42
C THR A 285 17.74 6.09 -1.92
N GLU A 286 16.82 6.61 -2.71
CA GLU A 286 16.90 6.62 -4.17
C GLU A 286 18.05 7.49 -4.68
N LYS A 287 18.56 7.16 -5.86
CA LYS A 287 19.72 7.82 -6.45
C LYS A 287 19.51 9.33 -6.64
N ASP A 288 18.34 9.72 -7.13
CA ASP A 288 18.05 11.14 -7.42
C ASP A 288 18.04 11.98 -6.15
N LEU A 289 17.52 11.44 -5.04
CA LEU A 289 17.56 12.10 -3.75
C LEU A 289 19.01 12.20 -3.23
N LYS A 290 19.81 11.11 -3.37
CA LYS A 290 21.24 11.15 -3.00
C LYS A 290 21.99 12.26 -3.73
N ASP A 291 21.74 12.45 -5.01
CA ASP A 291 22.43 13.45 -5.81
C ASP A 291 22.00 14.87 -5.40
N LYS A 292 20.70 15.11 -5.18
CA LYS A 292 20.19 16.39 -4.61
C LYS A 292 20.82 16.72 -3.26
N VAL A 293 20.89 15.75 -2.35
CA VAL A 293 21.43 15.92 -1.00
C VAL A 293 22.94 16.22 -1.02
N LYS A 294 23.71 15.59 -1.93
CA LYS A 294 25.13 15.93 -2.12
C LYS A 294 25.30 17.40 -2.51
N GLU A 295 24.44 17.93 -3.39
CA GLU A 295 24.48 19.36 -3.75
C GLU A 295 24.18 20.24 -2.54
N LYS A 296 23.15 19.90 -1.74
CA LYS A 296 22.81 20.65 -0.52
C LYS A 296 23.97 20.67 0.49
N LEU A 297 24.71 19.57 0.63
CA LEU A 297 25.87 19.49 1.54
C LEU A 297 27.00 20.44 1.12
N VAL A 298 27.17 20.71 -0.18
CA VAL A 298 28.20 21.61 -0.72
C VAL A 298 27.73 23.05 -0.69
N LYS A 299 26.56 23.32 -1.26
CA LYS A 299 26.09 24.69 -1.56
C LYS A 299 25.14 25.24 -0.49
N GLY A 300 24.52 24.37 0.29
CA GLY A 300 23.36 24.71 1.12
C GLY A 300 22.06 24.74 0.31
N LEU A 301 21.04 25.39 0.87
CA LEU A 301 19.72 25.63 0.27
C LEU A 301 19.58 27.07 -0.16
#